data_42ff892330cceaf2503492777c954463
#
_entry.id   42ff892330cceaf2503492777c954463
#
_cell.length_a   1.000
_cell.length_b   1.000
_cell.length_c   1.000
_cell.angle_alpha   90.00
_cell.angle_beta   90.00
_cell.angle_gamma   90.00
#
_symmetry.space_group_name_H-M   'P 1'
#
loop_
_entity.id
_entity.type
_entity.pdbx_description
1 polymer ?
#
loop_
_entity_poly.entity_id
_entity_poly.type
_entity_poly.pdbx_seq_one_letter_code
_entity_poly.pdbx_strand_id
1 'polypeptide(L)'
;MLDTIKNLLGFGPKVDYAELVKKGAIILDVRSKGEYASGHIKGSTNISVDTIASNLDKLKDKNQPIITCCASGMRSASAKSILTSKGYTQVYNGGSWGSLQNKLS
;
A
#
# COMPACT_ATOMS: atom_id res chain seq x y z
N MET A 1 2.69 -15.91 -21.14
CA MET A 1 4.07 -15.57 -21.52
C MET A 1 4.27 -14.08 -21.80
N LEU A 2 3.51 -13.48 -22.71
CA LEU A 2 3.59 -12.04 -22.96
C LEU A 2 3.27 -11.22 -21.70
N ASP A 3 2.29 -11.66 -20.91
CA ASP A 3 1.91 -10.95 -19.68
C ASP A 3 3.02 -11.00 -18.63
N THR A 4 3.73 -12.12 -18.52
CA THR A 4 4.86 -12.24 -17.60
C THR A 4 5.99 -11.30 -18.00
N ILE A 5 6.30 -11.22 -19.28
CA ILE A 5 7.32 -10.33 -19.81
C ILE A 5 6.93 -8.87 -19.57
N LYS A 6 5.67 -8.51 -19.84
CA LYS A 6 5.17 -7.18 -19.60
C LYS A 6 5.28 -6.78 -18.11
N ASN A 7 4.96 -7.70 -17.21
CA ASN A 7 5.07 -7.45 -15.77
C ASN A 7 6.51 -7.24 -15.35
N LEU A 8 7.44 -8.04 -15.88
CA LEU A 8 8.86 -7.90 -15.57
C LEU A 8 9.42 -6.57 -16.07
N LEU A 9 8.90 -6.07 -17.20
CA LEU A 9 9.34 -4.81 -17.78
C LEU A 9 8.52 -3.60 -17.31
N GLY A 10 7.58 -3.80 -16.39
CA GLY A 10 6.73 -2.73 -15.90
C GLY A 10 5.58 -2.36 -16.82
N PHE A 11 5.27 -3.19 -17.81
CA PHE A 11 4.18 -2.97 -18.78
C PHE A 11 2.95 -3.82 -18.49
N GLY A 12 2.84 -4.36 -17.28
CA GLY A 12 1.68 -5.15 -16.89
C GLY A 12 0.43 -4.30 -16.72
N PRO A 13 -0.73 -4.94 -16.47
CA PRO A 13 -1.96 -4.21 -16.22
C PRO A 13 -1.78 -3.19 -15.10
N LYS A 14 -2.30 -2.00 -15.31
CA LYS A 14 -2.25 -0.97 -14.28
C LYS A 14 -3.28 -1.30 -13.21
N VAL A 15 -2.90 -1.08 -11.95
CA VAL A 15 -3.82 -1.23 -10.83
C VAL A 15 -4.73 -0.01 -10.77
N ASP A 16 -6.02 -0.22 -10.70
CA ASP A 16 -6.99 0.86 -10.50
C ASP A 16 -7.18 1.05 -8.99
N TYR A 17 -6.38 1.92 -8.41
CA TYR A 17 -6.41 2.18 -6.98
C TYR A 17 -7.73 2.79 -6.52
N ALA A 18 -8.32 3.67 -7.34
CA ALA A 18 -9.60 4.28 -7.02
C ALA A 18 -10.70 3.22 -6.89
N GLU A 19 -10.70 2.25 -7.78
CA GLU A 19 -11.67 1.15 -7.73
C GLU A 19 -11.45 0.26 -6.51
N LEU A 20 -10.18 -0.03 -6.18
CA LEU A 20 -9.86 -0.80 -4.98
C LEU A 20 -10.37 -0.12 -3.72
N VAL A 21 -10.18 1.20 -3.61
CA VAL A 21 -10.63 1.97 -2.45
C VAL A 21 -12.17 1.97 -2.38
N LYS A 22 -12.85 2.11 -3.52
CA LYS A 22 -14.32 2.01 -3.57
C LYS A 22 -14.81 0.68 -3.04
N LYS A 23 -14.06 -0.39 -3.28
CA LYS A 23 -14.40 -1.74 -2.84
C LYS A 23 -13.92 -2.06 -1.42
N GLY A 24 -13.42 -1.06 -0.70
CA GLY A 24 -13.06 -1.20 0.70
C GLY A 24 -11.59 -1.45 0.97
N ALA A 25 -10.69 -1.22 0.02
CA ALA A 25 -9.25 -1.35 0.27
C ALA A 25 -8.80 -0.36 1.35
N ILE A 26 -7.87 -0.81 2.20
CA ILE A 26 -7.22 0.04 3.19
C ILE A 26 -6.03 0.73 2.52
N ILE A 27 -5.94 2.05 2.67
CA ILE A 27 -4.72 2.78 2.33
C ILE A 27 -3.87 2.81 3.59
N LEU A 28 -2.72 2.16 3.53
CA LEU A 28 -1.80 2.03 4.66
C LEU A 28 -0.58 2.90 4.43
N ASP A 29 -0.51 4.01 5.14
CA ASP A 29 0.64 4.91 5.10
C ASP A 29 1.68 4.40 6.10
N VAL A 30 2.83 4.00 5.59
CA VAL A 30 3.87 3.35 6.41
C VAL A 30 5.02 4.30 6.75
N ARG A 31 4.76 5.60 6.65
CA ARG A 31 5.71 6.63 7.09
C ARG A 31 5.68 6.75 8.62
N SER A 32 6.59 7.54 9.16
CA SER A 32 6.58 7.85 10.58
C SER A 32 5.31 8.63 10.96
N LYS A 33 4.99 8.61 12.24
CA LYS A 33 3.85 9.32 12.78
C LYS A 33 3.93 10.83 12.52
N GLY A 34 5.12 11.40 12.64
CA GLY A 34 5.34 12.83 12.38
C GLY A 34 5.14 13.20 10.92
N GLU A 35 5.64 12.38 10.00
CA GLU A 35 5.41 12.60 8.57
C GLU A 35 3.92 12.56 8.25
N TYR A 36 3.23 11.58 8.79
CA TYR A 36 1.79 11.40 8.58
C TYR A 36 1.01 12.62 9.09
N ALA A 37 1.37 13.12 10.26
CA ALA A 37 0.72 14.30 10.85
C ALA A 37 0.88 15.55 9.99
N SER A 38 1.98 15.66 9.23
CA SER A 38 2.25 16.80 8.35
C SER A 38 1.40 16.81 7.08
N GLY A 39 0.79 15.70 6.75
CA GLY A 39 -0.07 15.57 5.56
C GLY A 39 -0.17 14.11 5.17
N HIS A 40 -1.35 13.67 4.79
CA HIS A 40 -1.60 12.28 4.41
C HIS A 40 -2.87 12.18 3.58
N ILE A 41 -3.11 11.03 2.98
CA ILE A 41 -4.33 10.77 2.24
C ILE A 41 -5.49 10.65 3.23
N LYS A 42 -6.56 11.39 2.99
CA LYS A 42 -7.77 11.33 3.82
C LYS A 42 -8.31 9.89 3.84
N GLY A 43 -8.60 9.41 5.04
CA GLY A 43 -9.12 8.06 5.23
C GLY A 43 -8.04 6.98 5.31
N SER A 44 -6.76 7.34 5.18
CA SER A 44 -5.67 6.38 5.32
C SER A 44 -5.42 6.02 6.78
N THR A 45 -4.79 4.87 6.97
CA THR A 45 -4.35 4.39 8.29
C THR A 45 -2.83 4.50 8.34
N ASN A 46 -2.29 4.95 9.46
CA ASN A 46 -0.84 5.06 9.65
C ASN A 46 -0.32 3.96 10.55
N ILE A 47 0.57 3.14 10.02
CA ILE A 47 1.38 2.20 10.80
C ILE A 47 2.78 2.28 10.22
N SER A 48 3.73 2.78 10.98
CA SER A 48 5.11 2.91 10.51
C SER A 48 5.67 1.53 10.12
N VAL A 49 6.47 1.50 9.05
CA VAL A 49 7.03 0.24 8.52
C VAL A 49 7.77 -0.55 9.61
N ASP A 50 8.44 0.15 10.53
CA ASP A 50 9.22 -0.47 11.61
C ASP A 50 8.34 -1.24 12.60
N THR A 51 7.07 -0.92 12.68
CA THR A 51 6.15 -1.48 13.69
C THR A 51 5.03 -2.32 13.10
N ILE A 52 5.01 -2.53 11.77
CA ILE A 52 3.93 -3.29 11.13
C ILE A 52 3.74 -4.66 11.77
N ALA A 53 4.84 -5.40 11.92
CA ALA A 53 4.77 -6.77 12.45
C ALA A 53 4.16 -6.84 13.86
N SER A 54 4.27 -5.76 14.64
CA SER A 54 3.72 -5.67 15.99
C SER A 54 2.29 -5.12 16.03
N ASN A 55 1.75 -4.68 14.90
CA ASN A 55 0.45 -4.01 14.83
C ASN A 55 -0.51 -4.65 13.83
N LEU A 56 -0.35 -5.95 13.58
CA LEU A 56 -1.22 -6.69 12.65
C LEU A 56 -2.66 -6.80 13.15
N ASP A 57 -2.89 -6.60 14.44
CA ASP A 57 -4.23 -6.54 15.02
C ASP A 57 -5.09 -5.43 14.43
N LYS A 58 -4.46 -4.39 13.88
CA LYS A 58 -5.14 -3.30 13.17
C LYS A 58 -5.54 -3.67 11.74
N LEU A 59 -5.03 -4.80 11.24
CA LEU A 59 -5.26 -5.29 9.89
C LEU A 59 -5.78 -6.74 9.97
N LYS A 60 -6.95 -6.92 10.54
CA LYS A 60 -7.47 -8.23 10.95
C LYS A 60 -7.81 -9.15 9.80
N ASP A 61 -8.30 -8.61 8.68
CA ASP A 61 -8.68 -9.42 7.52
C ASP A 61 -7.52 -9.52 6.55
N LYS A 62 -6.90 -10.69 6.50
CA LYS A 62 -5.75 -10.94 5.62
C LYS A 62 -6.11 -10.99 4.14
N ASN A 63 -7.37 -11.07 3.81
CA ASN A 63 -7.85 -11.07 2.42
C ASN A 63 -8.33 -9.69 1.97
N GLN A 64 -8.36 -8.71 2.85
CA GLN A 64 -8.74 -7.35 2.50
C GLN A 64 -7.63 -6.70 1.68
N PRO A 65 -7.96 -6.05 0.56
CA PRO A 65 -6.95 -5.33 -0.21
C PRO A 65 -6.32 -4.20 0.61
N ILE A 66 -5.00 -4.11 0.55
CA ILE A 66 -4.22 -3.09 1.24
C ILE A 66 -3.33 -2.41 0.21
N ILE A 67 -3.35 -1.09 0.17
CA ILE A 67 -2.47 -0.28 -0.68
C ILE A 67 -1.50 0.44 0.24
N THR A 68 -0.23 0.04 0.21
CA THR A 68 0.80 0.70 1.01
C THR A 68 1.29 1.96 0.32
N CYS A 69 1.67 2.97 1.08
CA CYS A 69 2.31 4.18 0.54
C CYS A 69 3.29 4.75 1.56
N CYS A 70 4.23 5.52 1.05
CA CYS A 70 5.22 6.21 1.87
C CYS A 70 5.69 7.49 1.15
N ALA A 71 6.85 8.04 1.50
CA ALA A 71 7.33 9.27 0.86
C ALA A 71 7.80 9.01 -0.57
N SER A 72 8.55 7.92 -0.82
CA SER A 72 9.19 7.65 -2.11
C SER A 72 8.86 6.29 -2.72
N GLY A 73 8.20 5.40 -1.98
CA GLY A 73 7.86 4.07 -2.45
C GLY A 73 8.75 2.95 -1.90
N MET A 74 9.87 3.26 -1.28
CA MET A 74 10.80 2.23 -0.76
C MET A 74 10.27 1.57 0.51
N ARG A 75 9.84 2.35 1.48
CA ARG A 75 9.26 1.81 2.72
C ARG A 75 7.95 1.07 2.44
N SER A 76 7.16 1.57 1.49
CA SER A 76 5.92 0.91 1.11
C SER A 76 6.16 -0.43 0.42
N ALA A 77 7.24 -0.55 -0.35
CA ALA A 77 7.65 -1.84 -0.93
C ALA A 77 8.06 -2.83 0.16
N SER A 78 8.83 -2.37 1.15
CA SER A 78 9.21 -3.20 2.31
C SER A 78 7.98 -3.64 3.09
N ALA A 79 7.04 -2.73 3.31
CA ALA A 79 5.79 -3.03 4.00
C ALA A 79 4.99 -4.10 3.27
N LYS A 80 4.91 -4.01 1.94
CA LYS A 80 4.26 -5.03 1.12
C LYS A 80 4.89 -6.40 1.34
N SER A 81 6.23 -6.47 1.34
CA SER A 81 6.95 -7.72 1.57
C SER A 81 6.64 -8.30 2.95
N ILE A 82 6.66 -7.47 3.98
CA ILE A 82 6.35 -7.89 5.34
C ILE A 82 4.93 -8.46 5.42
N LEU A 83 3.95 -7.72 4.92
CA LEU A 83 2.55 -8.14 4.95
C LEU A 83 2.32 -9.44 4.17
N THR A 84 2.91 -9.54 2.97
CA THR A 84 2.81 -10.74 2.16
C THR A 84 3.37 -11.95 2.90
N SER A 85 4.51 -11.79 3.57
CA SER A 85 5.11 -12.87 4.37
C SER A 85 4.25 -13.28 5.56
N LYS A 86 3.38 -12.39 6.03
CA LYS A 86 2.46 -12.66 7.15
C LYS A 86 1.10 -13.21 6.69
N GLY A 87 0.95 -13.52 5.40
CA GLY A 87 -0.25 -14.16 4.88
C GLY A 87 -1.30 -13.21 4.29
N TYR A 88 -0.99 -11.93 4.15
CA TYR A 88 -1.89 -10.98 3.49
C TYR A 88 -1.87 -11.26 1.99
N THR A 89 -3.05 -11.45 1.39
CA THR A 89 -3.17 -11.97 0.03
C THR A 89 -3.29 -10.91 -1.05
N GLN A 90 -3.65 -9.68 -0.68
CA GLN A 90 -3.90 -8.61 -1.65
C GLN A 90 -3.22 -7.33 -1.21
N VAL A 91 -1.90 -7.27 -1.37
CA VAL A 91 -1.12 -6.08 -0.98
C VAL A 91 -0.52 -5.45 -2.22
N TYR A 92 -0.74 -4.15 -2.38
CA TYR A 92 -0.27 -3.35 -3.51
C TYR A 92 0.66 -2.26 -3.00
N ASN A 93 1.80 -2.06 -3.67
CA ASN A 93 2.67 -0.94 -3.38
C ASN A 93 2.16 0.29 -4.14
N GLY A 94 1.55 1.23 -3.45
CA GLY A 94 1.02 2.46 -4.04
C GLY A 94 2.08 3.51 -4.35
N GLY A 95 3.30 3.32 -3.87
CA GLY A 95 4.40 4.26 -4.11
C GLY A 95 4.37 5.46 -3.18
N SER A 96 4.71 6.64 -3.71
CA SER A 96 4.63 7.87 -2.91
C SER A 96 3.18 8.23 -2.65
N TRP A 97 2.90 8.72 -1.44
CA TRP A 97 1.53 9.06 -1.06
C TRP A 97 0.95 10.19 -1.92
N GLY A 98 1.79 11.13 -2.36
CA GLY A 98 1.34 12.22 -3.23
C GLY A 98 0.90 11.69 -4.62
N SER A 99 1.66 10.80 -5.19
CA SER A 99 1.31 10.16 -6.46
C SER A 99 0.04 9.32 -6.33
N LEU A 100 -0.05 8.54 -5.25
CA LEU A 100 -1.26 7.74 -4.99
C LEU A 100 -2.48 8.64 -4.82
N GLN A 101 -2.36 9.72 -4.06
CA GLN A 101 -3.44 10.68 -3.86
C GLN A 101 -3.97 11.23 -5.19
N ASN A 102 -3.06 11.55 -6.11
CA ASN A 102 -3.46 12.02 -7.44
C ASN A 102 -4.25 10.96 -8.21
N LYS A 103 -3.90 9.70 -8.06
CA LYS A 103 -4.60 8.59 -8.73
C LYS A 103 -5.99 8.32 -8.14
N LEU A 104 -6.25 8.80 -6.93
CA LEU A 104 -7.54 8.62 -6.26
C LEU A 104 -8.50 9.79 -6.53
N SER A 105 -8.01 10.87 -7.10
CA SER A 105 -8.81 12.06 -7.37
C SER A 105 -9.70 11.89 -8.60
#